data_2907b270c138a9a0b7bff8ab4acd43bd
#
_entry.id   2907b270c138a9a0b7bff8ab4acd43bd
#
_cell.length_a   1.000
_cell.length_b   1.000
_cell.length_c   1.000
_cell.angle_alpha   90.00
_cell.angle_beta   90.00
_cell.angle_gamma   90.00
#
_symmetry.space_group_name_H-M   'P 1'
#
loop_
_entity.id
_entity.type
_entity.pdbx_description
1 polymer ?
#
loop_
_entity_poly.entity_id
_entity_poly.type
_entity_poly.pdbx_seq_one_letter_code
_entity_poly.pdbx_strand_id
1 'polypeptide(L)'
;GAMAFHTYLLDHNVVWGSLESKFINELMFSTIKKEAVQATEWLAKVLGEPEMCKGYGVRNTHLLAIAPTKSTALIVGSVSEGINPQVGFVFTQTTPAGEVFRIDPSFLKLIQEKGIYVSEDDKGTQDFLYDIVSRKGSIQHRSEFTEDEKAVYRTAFEINPYDHLDLVSERQKYVCQAQSTNLFLANMSAKEISKLYLYAFLDENILSLYYHYGLRDANIKTN
;
A
#
# COMPACT_ATOMS: atom_id res chain seq x y z
N GLY A 1 2.61 -4.66 -12.89
CA GLY A 1 2.53 -4.68 -11.43
C GLY A 1 1.20 -4.17 -10.92
N ALA A 2 0.83 -4.57 -9.70
CA ALA A 2 -0.37 -4.08 -9.05
C ALA A 2 -0.08 -2.76 -8.33
N MET A 3 -1.08 -1.89 -8.21
CA MET A 3 -1.10 -0.72 -7.33
C MET A 3 -2.49 -0.55 -6.73
N ALA A 4 -2.66 0.36 -5.79
CA ALA A 4 -3.91 0.63 -5.10
C ALA A 4 -4.43 -0.53 -4.23
N PHE A 5 -3.56 -1.41 -3.74
CA PHE A 5 -4.01 -2.54 -2.93
C PHE A 5 -4.66 -2.08 -1.62
N HIS A 6 -4.06 -1.12 -0.92
CA HIS A 6 -4.67 -0.59 0.31
C HIS A 6 -5.96 0.18 0.01
N THR A 7 -5.97 1.05 -1.02
CA THR A 7 -7.18 1.76 -1.44
C THR A 7 -8.32 0.79 -1.75
N TYR A 8 -8.03 -0.35 -2.39
CA TYR A 8 -9.04 -1.40 -2.60
C TYR A 8 -9.59 -1.96 -1.28
N LEU A 9 -8.73 -2.23 -0.29
CA LEU A 9 -9.18 -2.71 1.02
C LEU A 9 -10.04 -1.66 1.73
N LEU A 10 -9.67 -0.37 1.67
CA LEU A 10 -10.44 0.75 2.22
C LEU A 10 -11.83 0.84 1.60
N ASP A 11 -11.93 0.76 0.27
CA ASP A 11 -13.21 0.80 -0.46
C ASP A 11 -14.16 -0.34 -0.08
N HIS A 12 -13.62 -1.45 0.40
CA HIS A 12 -14.38 -2.63 0.84
C HIS A 12 -14.50 -2.75 2.36
N ASN A 13 -14.07 -1.75 3.11
CA ASN A 13 -14.06 -1.73 4.59
C ASN A 13 -13.30 -2.92 5.20
N VAL A 14 -12.20 -3.34 4.56
CA VAL A 14 -11.39 -4.48 5.00
C VAL A 14 -10.17 -4.01 5.78
N VAL A 15 -10.03 -4.52 7.00
CA VAL A 15 -8.90 -4.20 7.87
C VAL A 15 -7.63 -4.86 7.34
N TRP A 16 -6.54 -4.07 7.21
CA TRP A 16 -5.23 -4.59 6.84
C TRP A 16 -4.73 -5.64 7.83
N GLY A 17 -4.27 -6.78 7.34
CA GLY A 17 -3.78 -7.91 8.17
C GLY A 17 -4.89 -8.83 8.69
N SER A 18 -6.17 -8.53 8.45
CA SER A 18 -7.28 -9.42 8.77
C SER A 18 -7.29 -10.68 7.91
N LEU A 19 -8.02 -11.71 8.33
CA LEU A 19 -8.22 -12.93 7.52
C LEU A 19 -8.84 -12.61 6.16
N GLU A 20 -9.74 -11.62 6.11
CA GLU A 20 -10.37 -11.19 4.87
C GLU A 20 -9.34 -10.54 3.93
N SER A 21 -8.47 -9.67 4.45
CA SER A 21 -7.39 -9.06 3.64
C SER A 21 -6.41 -10.12 3.11
N LYS A 22 -6.11 -11.17 3.88
CA LYS A 22 -5.29 -12.31 3.45
C LYS A 22 -5.97 -13.09 2.33
N PHE A 23 -7.26 -13.38 2.48
CA PHE A 23 -8.05 -14.04 1.43
C PHE A 23 -8.10 -13.23 0.13
N ILE A 24 -8.37 -11.92 0.23
CA ILE A 24 -8.37 -11.02 -0.93
C ILE A 24 -6.99 -10.99 -1.60
N ASN A 25 -5.93 -10.89 -0.81
CA ASN A 25 -4.55 -10.91 -1.29
C ASN A 25 -4.26 -12.18 -2.10
N GLU A 26 -4.60 -13.34 -1.56
CA GLU A 26 -4.43 -14.62 -2.24
C GLU A 26 -5.27 -14.74 -3.51
N LEU A 27 -6.55 -14.38 -3.45
CA LEU A 27 -7.47 -14.44 -4.59
C LEU A 27 -7.01 -13.54 -5.74
N MET A 28 -6.63 -12.30 -5.45
CA MET A 28 -6.15 -11.35 -6.45
C MET A 28 -4.90 -11.87 -7.15
N PHE A 29 -3.87 -12.23 -6.40
CA PHE A 29 -2.58 -12.57 -6.99
C PHE A 29 -2.58 -13.96 -7.64
N SER A 30 -3.33 -14.91 -7.12
CA SER A 30 -3.54 -16.22 -7.80
C SER A 30 -4.27 -16.06 -9.13
N THR A 31 -5.30 -15.19 -9.18
CA THR A 31 -6.02 -14.87 -10.41
C THR A 31 -5.11 -14.19 -11.43
N ILE A 32 -4.38 -13.12 -11.03
CA ILE A 32 -3.43 -12.42 -11.90
C ILE A 32 -2.39 -13.40 -12.45
N LYS A 33 -1.84 -14.29 -11.62
CA LYS A 33 -0.87 -15.28 -12.05
C LYS A 33 -1.45 -16.24 -13.08
N LYS A 34 -2.63 -16.77 -12.82
CA LYS A 34 -3.34 -17.68 -13.72
C LYS A 34 -3.56 -17.05 -15.10
N GLU A 35 -4.11 -15.84 -15.14
CA GLU A 35 -4.39 -15.14 -16.38
C GLU A 35 -3.09 -14.75 -17.12
N ALA A 36 -2.04 -14.37 -16.41
CA ALA A 36 -0.73 -14.07 -16.99
C ALA A 36 -0.08 -15.31 -17.64
N VAL A 37 -0.22 -16.49 -17.01
CA VAL A 37 0.26 -17.77 -17.58
C VAL A 37 -0.50 -18.09 -18.87
N GLN A 38 -1.82 -18.03 -18.86
CA GLN A 38 -2.64 -18.28 -20.05
C GLN A 38 -2.29 -17.29 -21.18
N ALA A 39 -2.07 -16.03 -20.85
CA ALA A 39 -1.70 -15.00 -21.82
C ALA A 39 -0.34 -15.27 -22.46
N THR A 40 0.69 -15.67 -21.71
CA THR A 40 2.00 -15.97 -22.28
C THR A 40 2.01 -17.23 -23.13
N GLU A 41 1.23 -18.25 -22.77
CA GLU A 41 1.03 -19.46 -23.57
C GLU A 41 0.29 -19.16 -24.90
N TRP A 42 -0.76 -18.34 -24.81
CA TRP A 42 -1.49 -17.89 -26.01
C TRP A 42 -0.59 -17.06 -26.92
N LEU A 43 0.19 -16.13 -26.38
CA LEU A 43 1.15 -15.32 -27.14
C LEU A 43 2.22 -16.18 -27.84
N ALA A 44 2.70 -17.24 -27.18
CA ALA A 44 3.64 -18.17 -27.80
C ALA A 44 3.04 -18.89 -29.02
N LYS A 45 1.76 -19.29 -28.93
CA LYS A 45 1.05 -19.92 -30.08
C LYS A 45 0.84 -18.96 -31.24
N VAL A 46 0.53 -17.68 -30.96
CA VAL A 46 0.20 -16.69 -32.01
C VAL A 46 1.44 -16.04 -32.62
N LEU A 47 2.45 -15.73 -31.80
CA LEU A 47 3.63 -14.95 -32.21
C LEU A 47 4.93 -15.74 -32.19
N GLY A 48 4.87 -17.03 -31.83
CA GLY A 48 6.04 -17.89 -31.65
C GLY A 48 6.79 -17.64 -30.33
N GLU A 49 7.69 -18.54 -29.99
CA GLU A 49 8.53 -18.48 -28.82
C GLU A 49 9.80 -17.67 -29.12
N PRO A 50 10.17 -16.69 -28.26
CA PRO A 50 11.48 -16.06 -28.31
C PRO A 50 12.59 -17.07 -28.02
N GLU A 51 13.83 -16.76 -28.39
CA GLU A 51 14.98 -17.65 -28.21
C GLU A 51 15.11 -18.17 -26.77
N MET A 52 14.94 -17.28 -25.78
CA MET A 52 15.03 -17.62 -24.34
C MET A 52 13.85 -18.46 -23.81
N CYS A 53 12.78 -18.59 -24.59
CA CYS A 53 11.59 -19.36 -24.21
C CYS A 53 11.39 -20.60 -25.08
N LYS A 54 12.32 -20.91 -25.97
CA LYS A 54 12.19 -21.97 -26.97
C LYS A 54 12.02 -23.34 -26.34
N GLY A 55 10.93 -24.01 -26.70
CA GLY A 55 10.57 -25.34 -26.18
C GLY A 55 9.82 -25.32 -24.84
N TYR A 56 9.51 -24.13 -24.28
CA TYR A 56 8.77 -24.00 -23.03
C TYR A 56 7.27 -23.72 -23.22
N GLY A 57 6.81 -23.45 -24.42
CA GLY A 57 5.40 -23.13 -24.70
C GLY A 57 4.96 -21.75 -24.22
N VAL A 58 5.88 -20.88 -23.88
CA VAL A 58 5.62 -19.53 -23.33
C VAL A 58 6.39 -18.47 -24.13
N ARG A 59 5.94 -17.21 -24.04
CA ARG A 59 6.62 -16.08 -24.68
C ARG A 59 7.40 -15.20 -23.72
N ASN A 60 7.16 -15.30 -22.43
CA ASN A 60 7.78 -14.47 -21.40
C ASN A 60 8.49 -15.32 -20.36
N THR A 61 9.74 -15.01 -20.04
CA THR A 61 10.53 -15.68 -19.00
C THR A 61 10.03 -15.32 -17.59
N HIS A 62 9.52 -14.08 -17.42
CA HIS A 62 8.93 -13.58 -16.19
C HIS A 62 7.61 -12.91 -16.49
N LEU A 63 6.64 -13.07 -15.60
CA LEU A 63 5.28 -12.58 -15.78
C LEU A 63 4.93 -11.41 -14.86
N LEU A 64 5.31 -11.52 -13.57
CA LEU A 64 4.86 -10.60 -12.53
C LEU A 64 6.04 -10.09 -11.72
N ALA A 65 6.05 -8.76 -11.52
CA ALA A 65 6.90 -8.04 -10.58
C ALA A 65 6.05 -6.96 -9.92
N ILE A 66 6.38 -6.55 -8.70
CA ILE A 66 5.67 -5.49 -7.99
C ILE A 66 6.60 -4.28 -7.86
N ALA A 67 6.29 -3.25 -8.67
CA ALA A 67 6.98 -1.98 -8.66
C ALA A 67 6.43 -1.03 -7.58
N PRO A 68 7.19 0.00 -7.17
CA PRO A 68 6.74 0.98 -6.18
C PRO A 68 5.53 1.81 -6.63
N THR A 69 5.45 2.14 -7.91
CA THR A 69 4.36 2.90 -8.59
C THR A 69 4.03 4.28 -7.99
N LYS A 70 4.97 4.92 -7.29
CA LYS A 70 4.74 6.18 -6.57
C LYS A 70 4.13 7.29 -7.46
N SER A 71 4.79 7.62 -8.58
CA SER A 71 4.30 8.65 -9.50
C SER A 71 3.01 8.25 -10.19
N THR A 72 2.87 6.97 -10.55
CA THR A 72 1.66 6.46 -11.20
C THR A 72 0.46 6.52 -10.26
N ALA A 73 0.63 6.18 -8.98
CA ALA A 73 -0.42 6.26 -7.97
C ALA A 73 -0.95 7.70 -7.79
N LEU A 74 -0.06 8.70 -7.84
CA LEU A 74 -0.45 10.12 -7.81
C LEU A 74 -1.27 10.52 -9.05
N ILE A 75 -0.86 10.09 -10.25
CA ILE A 75 -1.53 10.40 -11.51
C ILE A 75 -2.95 9.80 -11.55
N VAL A 76 -3.13 8.61 -10.98
CA VAL A 76 -4.41 7.89 -10.97
C VAL A 76 -5.37 8.38 -9.86
N GLY A 77 -4.99 9.40 -9.08
CA GLY A 77 -5.87 10.01 -8.09
C GLY A 77 -5.45 9.81 -6.65
N SER A 78 -4.15 9.70 -6.39
CA SER A 78 -3.58 9.56 -5.03
C SER A 78 -3.95 8.25 -4.32
N VAL A 79 -4.13 7.18 -5.08
CA VAL A 79 -4.31 5.82 -4.55
C VAL A 79 -3.04 5.30 -3.87
N SER A 80 -3.13 4.19 -3.13
CA SER A 80 -1.98 3.58 -2.47
C SER A 80 -0.90 3.09 -3.44
N GLU A 81 0.37 3.24 -3.05
CA GLU A 81 1.53 2.91 -3.87
C GLU A 81 1.77 1.39 -3.89
N GLY A 82 1.70 0.78 -5.06
CA GLY A 82 1.96 -0.65 -5.23
C GLY A 82 1.09 -1.49 -4.31
N ILE A 83 1.77 -2.30 -3.50
CA ILE A 83 1.16 -3.19 -2.50
C ILE A 83 1.34 -2.64 -1.07
N ASN A 84 1.90 -1.44 -0.94
CA ASN A 84 2.18 -0.87 0.37
C ASN A 84 0.95 -0.17 0.95
N PRO A 85 0.80 -0.11 2.29
CA PRO A 85 -0.24 0.67 2.90
C PRO A 85 -0.03 2.17 2.71
N GLN A 86 -1.11 2.95 2.76
CA GLN A 86 -1.07 4.41 2.70
C GLN A 86 -0.32 4.99 3.89
N VAL A 87 0.61 5.90 3.60
CA VAL A 87 1.40 6.60 4.63
C VAL A 87 0.52 7.58 5.43
N GLY A 88 -0.48 8.15 4.76
CA GLY A 88 -1.48 9.04 5.34
C GLY A 88 -2.61 9.24 4.34
N PHE A 89 -3.81 9.51 4.83
CA PHE A 89 -4.99 9.68 3.98
C PHE A 89 -5.14 11.09 3.44
N VAL A 90 -4.46 12.05 4.06
CA VAL A 90 -4.36 13.45 3.60
C VAL A 90 -2.91 13.88 3.70
N PHE A 91 -2.41 14.53 2.66
CA PHE A 91 -1.09 15.16 2.65
C PHE A 91 -1.10 16.43 1.80
N THR A 92 -0.20 17.36 2.07
CA THR A 92 -0.04 18.55 1.24
C THR A 92 0.99 18.30 0.15
N GLN A 93 0.70 18.79 -1.05
CA GLN A 93 1.62 18.80 -2.17
C GLN A 93 1.89 20.25 -2.56
N THR A 94 3.16 20.66 -2.51
CA THR A 94 3.58 21.97 -3.01
C THR A 94 3.60 21.96 -4.54
N THR A 95 2.89 22.90 -5.13
CA THR A 95 2.85 23.15 -6.58
C THR A 95 3.31 24.57 -6.86
N PRO A 96 3.64 24.92 -8.12
CA PRO A 96 3.94 26.32 -8.48
C PRO A 96 2.79 27.30 -8.18
N ALA A 97 1.55 26.81 -8.08
CA ALA A 97 0.36 27.61 -7.76
C ALA A 97 0.07 27.69 -6.23
N GLY A 98 0.84 27.00 -5.40
CA GLY A 98 0.65 26.93 -3.95
C GLY A 98 0.58 25.50 -3.43
N GLU A 99 0.22 25.37 -2.15
CA GLU A 99 -0.04 24.06 -1.53
C GLU A 99 -1.47 23.60 -1.83
N VAL A 100 -1.61 22.33 -2.20
CA VAL A 100 -2.91 21.68 -2.42
C VAL A 100 -2.99 20.41 -1.56
N PHE A 101 -4.17 20.12 -1.05
CA PHE A 101 -4.42 18.85 -0.38
C PHE A 101 -4.54 17.73 -1.41
N ARG A 102 -3.90 16.61 -1.09
CA ARG A 102 -4.12 15.32 -1.74
C ARG A 102 -4.80 14.42 -0.74
N ILE A 103 -5.93 13.87 -1.13
CA ILE A 103 -6.77 13.04 -0.27
C ILE A 103 -6.93 11.68 -0.96
N ASP A 104 -6.74 10.61 -0.20
CA ASP A 104 -7.04 9.25 -0.70
C ASP A 104 -8.52 9.20 -1.13
N PRO A 105 -8.85 8.65 -2.30
CA PRO A 105 -10.22 8.70 -2.84
C PRO A 105 -11.25 7.97 -1.95
N SER A 106 -10.86 6.86 -1.30
CA SER A 106 -11.75 6.15 -0.37
C SER A 106 -12.00 6.96 0.88
N PHE A 107 -10.96 7.63 1.38
CA PHE A 107 -11.09 8.53 2.54
C PHE A 107 -11.93 9.78 2.20
N LEU A 108 -11.74 10.35 1.02
CA LEU A 108 -12.56 11.48 0.55
C LEU A 108 -14.05 11.12 0.54
N LYS A 109 -14.38 9.95 0.00
CA LYS A 109 -15.75 9.44 -0.02
C LYS A 109 -16.32 9.32 1.40
N LEU A 110 -15.57 8.72 2.32
CA LEU A 110 -15.99 8.56 3.73
C LEU A 110 -16.29 9.91 4.39
N ILE A 111 -15.40 10.91 4.25
CA ILE A 111 -15.61 12.22 4.89
C ILE A 111 -16.71 13.05 4.22
N GLN A 112 -17.00 12.82 2.94
CA GLN A 112 -18.16 13.39 2.25
C GLN A 112 -19.47 12.77 2.76
N GLU A 113 -19.54 11.45 2.87
CA GLU A 113 -20.70 10.73 3.41
C GLU A 113 -21.04 11.13 4.85
N LYS A 114 -20.00 11.45 5.63
CA LYS A 114 -20.15 11.97 7.01
C LYS A 114 -20.48 13.46 7.08
N GLY A 115 -20.50 14.17 5.95
CA GLY A 115 -20.72 15.61 5.92
C GLY A 115 -19.59 16.45 6.53
N ILE A 116 -18.39 15.86 6.69
CA ILE A 116 -17.19 16.54 7.18
C ILE A 116 -16.56 17.36 6.06
N TYR A 117 -16.53 16.81 4.84
CA TYR A 117 -16.03 17.49 3.65
C TYR A 117 -17.19 18.13 2.90
N VAL A 118 -17.23 19.46 2.86
CA VAL A 118 -18.24 20.24 2.14
C VAL A 118 -17.70 20.74 0.78
N SER A 119 -16.57 21.46 0.82
CA SER A 119 -15.84 21.93 -0.36
C SER A 119 -14.40 22.28 0.03
N GLU A 120 -13.54 22.47 -0.97
CA GLU A 120 -12.14 22.87 -0.74
C GLU A 120 -12.02 24.26 -0.09
N ASP A 121 -12.98 25.17 -0.35
CA ASP A 121 -13.00 26.53 0.19
C ASP A 121 -13.71 26.63 1.54
N ASP A 122 -14.36 25.55 2.00
CA ASP A 122 -15.02 25.53 3.30
C ASP A 122 -14.01 25.53 4.43
N LYS A 123 -14.15 26.46 5.37
CA LYS A 123 -13.23 26.60 6.49
C LYS A 123 -13.20 25.37 7.41
N GLY A 124 -14.36 24.77 7.65
CA GLY A 124 -14.46 23.56 8.49
C GLY A 124 -13.72 22.38 7.85
N THR A 125 -13.89 22.21 6.53
CA THR A 125 -13.16 21.23 5.72
C THR A 125 -11.65 21.47 5.81
N GLN A 126 -11.19 22.72 5.61
CA GLN A 126 -9.76 23.06 5.67
C GLN A 126 -9.17 22.81 7.06
N ASP A 127 -9.84 23.25 8.12
CA ASP A 127 -9.40 23.05 9.50
C ASP A 127 -9.30 21.53 9.83
N PHE A 128 -10.25 20.73 9.35
CA PHE A 128 -10.21 19.27 9.48
C PHE A 128 -9.02 18.66 8.73
N LEU A 129 -8.80 19.03 7.46
CA LEU A 129 -7.71 18.50 6.66
C LEU A 129 -6.33 18.88 7.24
N TYR A 130 -6.17 20.12 7.71
CA TYR A 130 -4.95 20.55 8.38
C TYR A 130 -4.69 19.77 9.68
N ASP A 131 -5.73 19.49 10.48
CA ASP A 131 -5.59 18.66 11.67
C ASP A 131 -5.08 17.26 11.31
N ILE A 132 -5.67 16.61 10.31
CA ILE A 132 -5.22 15.28 9.84
C ILE A 132 -3.76 15.33 9.34
N VAL A 133 -3.38 16.33 8.55
CA VAL A 133 -2.00 16.51 8.06
C VAL A 133 -1.04 16.71 9.24
N SER A 134 -1.41 17.52 10.24
CA SER A 134 -0.61 17.77 11.45
C SER A 134 -0.32 16.50 12.24
N ARG A 135 -1.23 15.52 12.16
CA ARG A 135 -1.12 14.18 12.76
C ARG A 135 -0.60 13.12 11.79
N LYS A 136 0.11 13.56 10.73
CA LYS A 136 0.74 12.68 9.74
C LYS A 136 -0.25 11.76 9.03
N GLY A 137 -1.43 12.27 8.75
CA GLY A 137 -2.49 11.56 8.05
C GLY A 137 -3.34 10.62 8.90
N SER A 138 -3.13 10.57 10.22
CA SER A 138 -3.87 9.70 11.14
C SER A 138 -5.23 10.28 11.50
N ILE A 139 -6.25 9.42 11.58
CA ILE A 139 -7.59 9.74 12.07
C ILE A 139 -7.88 9.17 13.46
N GLN A 140 -6.94 8.49 14.09
CA GLN A 140 -7.17 7.73 15.32
C GLN A 140 -7.63 8.61 16.50
N HIS A 141 -7.24 9.88 16.51
CA HIS A 141 -7.62 10.86 17.55
C HIS A 141 -9.03 11.47 17.36
N ARG A 142 -9.66 11.24 16.21
CA ARG A 142 -10.94 11.89 15.85
C ARG A 142 -12.13 11.08 16.37
N SER A 143 -13.06 11.76 17.02
CA SER A 143 -14.28 11.16 17.59
C SER A 143 -15.38 10.95 16.56
N GLU A 144 -15.30 11.58 15.40
CA GLU A 144 -16.27 11.46 14.31
C GLU A 144 -16.24 10.10 13.60
N PHE A 145 -15.17 9.34 13.82
CA PHE A 145 -15.00 8.00 13.25
C PHE A 145 -15.27 6.93 14.30
N THR A 146 -16.00 5.91 13.90
CA THR A 146 -16.22 4.71 14.73
C THR A 146 -14.94 3.91 14.90
N GLU A 147 -14.89 3.00 15.87
CA GLU A 147 -13.70 2.15 16.06
C GLU A 147 -13.47 1.20 14.88
N ASP A 148 -14.52 0.76 14.19
CA ASP A 148 -14.40 -0.05 12.97
C ASP A 148 -13.79 0.77 11.82
N GLU A 149 -14.22 2.01 11.61
CA GLU A 149 -13.61 2.90 10.62
C GLU A 149 -12.14 3.20 10.96
N LYS A 150 -11.82 3.45 12.23
CA LYS A 150 -10.43 3.62 12.66
C LYS A 150 -9.59 2.37 12.46
N ALA A 151 -10.14 1.18 12.61
CA ALA A 151 -9.45 -0.07 12.36
C ALA A 151 -9.13 -0.25 10.87
N VAL A 152 -10.05 0.14 9.99
CA VAL A 152 -9.88 0.11 8.53
C VAL A 152 -8.89 1.18 8.07
N TYR A 153 -9.09 2.44 8.52
CA TYR A 153 -8.28 3.59 8.13
C TYR A 153 -7.05 3.77 9.05
N ARG A 154 -6.24 2.73 9.19
CA ARG A 154 -4.91 2.82 9.81
C ARG A 154 -3.87 3.20 8.76
N THR A 155 -3.05 4.21 9.06
CA THR A 155 -1.90 4.56 8.23
C THR A 155 -0.84 3.46 8.26
N ALA A 156 0.09 3.49 7.32
CA ALA A 156 1.21 2.55 7.27
C ALA A 156 2.01 2.47 8.58
N PHE A 157 2.07 3.58 9.33
CA PHE A 157 2.77 3.65 10.61
C PHE A 157 1.94 3.12 11.81
N GLU A 158 0.65 2.89 11.61
CA GLU A 158 -0.28 2.36 12.62
C GLU A 158 -0.59 0.87 12.38
N ILE A 159 -0.26 0.38 11.19
CA ILE A 159 -0.35 -1.04 10.85
C ILE A 159 0.84 -1.78 11.47
N ASN A 160 0.57 -2.95 12.04
CA ASN A 160 1.63 -3.83 12.52
C ASN A 160 2.52 -4.27 11.34
N PRO A 161 3.84 -3.99 11.35
CA PRO A 161 4.72 -4.31 10.24
C PRO A 161 4.83 -5.82 9.95
N TYR A 162 4.56 -6.69 10.91
CA TYR A 162 4.50 -8.13 10.69
C TYR A 162 3.30 -8.52 9.83
N ASP A 163 2.12 -7.93 10.06
CA ASP A 163 0.93 -8.16 9.22
C ASP A 163 1.18 -7.74 7.77
N HIS A 164 1.98 -6.69 7.56
CA HIS A 164 2.38 -6.27 6.23
C HIS A 164 3.31 -7.29 5.57
N LEU A 165 4.32 -7.78 6.29
CA LEU A 165 5.25 -8.81 5.81
C LEU A 165 4.54 -10.14 5.53
N ASP A 166 3.56 -10.54 6.35
CA ASP A 166 2.73 -11.72 6.10
C ASP A 166 2.04 -11.66 4.75
N LEU A 167 1.39 -10.52 4.43
CA LEU A 167 0.73 -10.33 3.14
C LEU A 167 1.72 -10.36 1.96
N VAL A 168 2.94 -9.86 2.16
CA VAL A 168 4.02 -9.93 1.16
C VAL A 168 4.45 -11.37 0.93
N SER A 169 4.69 -12.13 1.99
CA SER A 169 5.06 -13.55 1.92
C SER A 169 3.98 -14.38 1.22
N GLU A 170 2.73 -14.22 1.62
CA GLU A 170 1.61 -14.97 1.06
C GLU A 170 1.46 -14.76 -0.45
N ARG A 171 1.63 -13.53 -0.98
CA ARG A 171 1.49 -13.25 -2.42
C ARG A 171 2.71 -13.61 -3.23
N GLN A 172 3.89 -13.78 -2.62
CA GLN A 172 5.12 -14.10 -3.34
C GLN A 172 5.02 -15.39 -4.16
N LYS A 173 4.23 -16.37 -3.73
CA LYS A 173 3.95 -17.61 -4.47
C LYS A 173 3.44 -17.35 -5.90
N TYR A 174 2.81 -16.20 -6.09
CA TYR A 174 2.17 -15.82 -7.36
C TYR A 174 3.00 -14.80 -8.15
N VAL A 175 4.03 -14.22 -7.55
CA VAL A 175 4.90 -13.20 -8.16
C VAL A 175 6.26 -13.81 -8.46
N CYS A 176 6.68 -13.81 -9.73
CA CYS A 176 7.91 -14.48 -10.16
C CYS A 176 9.18 -13.65 -9.91
N GLN A 177 9.06 -12.39 -9.55
CA GLN A 177 10.19 -11.52 -9.17
C GLN A 177 9.96 -10.92 -7.78
N ALA A 178 10.97 -10.20 -7.25
CA ALA A 178 10.86 -9.54 -5.97
C ALA A 178 9.77 -8.46 -5.95
N GLN A 179 9.28 -8.14 -4.74
CA GLN A 179 8.31 -7.08 -4.49
C GLN A 179 9.00 -5.87 -3.90
N SER A 180 8.60 -4.66 -4.31
CA SER A 180 9.07 -3.40 -3.71
C SER A 180 8.37 -3.19 -2.36
N THR A 181 8.85 -3.90 -1.34
CA THR A 181 8.27 -3.92 0.00
C THR A 181 8.88 -2.82 0.86
N ASN A 182 8.08 -1.84 1.27
CA ASN A 182 8.50 -0.80 2.21
C ASN A 182 8.24 -1.24 3.66
N LEU A 183 9.12 -0.85 4.57
CA LEU A 183 8.90 -0.98 6.00
C LEU A 183 8.59 0.37 6.62
N PHE A 184 7.59 0.41 7.50
CA PHE A 184 7.12 1.60 8.21
C PHE A 184 7.35 1.39 9.70
N LEU A 185 8.33 2.13 10.24
CA LEU A 185 8.89 1.90 11.57
C LEU A 185 8.51 3.06 12.50
N ALA A 186 7.37 2.92 13.19
CA ALA A 186 6.90 3.92 14.13
C ALA A 186 7.38 3.61 15.54
N ASN A 187 8.14 4.52 16.14
CA ASN A 187 8.58 4.47 17.55
C ASN A 187 9.24 3.13 17.98
N MET A 188 9.84 2.40 17.04
CA MET A 188 10.47 1.12 17.29
C MET A 188 11.90 1.28 17.84
N SER A 189 12.24 0.50 18.83
CA SER A 189 13.61 0.37 19.34
C SER A 189 14.50 -0.40 18.35
N ALA A 190 15.81 -0.24 18.45
CA ALA A 190 16.76 -0.99 17.63
C ALA A 190 16.59 -2.52 17.75
N LYS A 191 16.21 -3.00 18.94
CA LYS A 191 15.93 -4.42 19.18
C LYS A 191 14.69 -4.91 18.43
N GLU A 192 13.62 -4.13 18.39
CA GLU A 192 12.39 -4.45 17.66
C GLU A 192 12.62 -4.41 16.16
N ILE A 193 13.34 -3.40 15.67
CA ILE A 193 13.76 -3.31 14.27
C ILE A 193 14.59 -4.55 13.90
N SER A 194 15.58 -4.91 14.70
CA SER A 194 16.41 -6.10 14.46
C SER A 194 15.57 -7.39 14.39
N LYS A 195 14.57 -7.55 15.26
CA LYS A 195 13.65 -8.69 15.20
C LYS A 195 12.81 -8.71 13.94
N LEU A 196 12.30 -7.53 13.50
CA LEU A 196 11.52 -7.42 12.27
C LEU A 196 12.36 -7.78 11.04
N TYR A 197 13.60 -7.31 10.97
CA TYR A 197 14.53 -7.72 9.93
C TYR A 197 14.81 -9.21 9.93
N LEU A 198 15.05 -9.77 11.12
CA LEU A 198 15.27 -11.21 11.24
C LEU A 198 14.07 -12.02 10.79
N TYR A 199 12.84 -11.55 11.12
CA TYR A 199 11.61 -12.15 10.65
C TYR A 199 11.55 -12.15 9.12
N ALA A 200 11.82 -11.00 8.48
CA ALA A 200 11.82 -10.88 7.04
C ALA A 200 12.91 -11.76 6.37
N PHE A 201 14.10 -11.84 6.95
CA PHE A 201 15.21 -12.64 6.38
C PHE A 201 15.05 -14.15 6.55
N LEU A 202 14.30 -14.60 7.55
CA LEU A 202 14.04 -16.02 7.78
C LEU A 202 12.87 -16.55 6.92
N ASP A 203 12.05 -15.67 6.38
CA ASP A 203 10.96 -16.03 5.47
C ASP A 203 11.48 -16.11 4.03
N GLU A 204 11.53 -17.31 3.47
CA GLU A 204 12.00 -17.57 2.10
C GLU A 204 11.16 -16.92 1.01
N ASN A 205 9.93 -16.48 1.34
CA ASN A 205 9.04 -15.78 0.41
C ASN A 205 9.21 -14.25 0.46
N ILE A 206 10.04 -13.69 1.34
CA ILE A 206 10.36 -12.27 1.35
C ILE A 206 11.69 -12.04 0.64
N LEU A 207 11.63 -11.88 -0.68
CA LEU A 207 12.82 -11.82 -1.54
C LEU A 207 13.58 -10.50 -1.45
N SER A 208 12.93 -9.40 -1.08
CA SER A 208 13.56 -8.09 -0.93
C SER A 208 12.80 -7.17 0.01
N LEU A 209 13.53 -6.28 0.64
CA LEU A 209 13.03 -5.07 1.29
C LEU A 209 13.50 -3.86 0.46
N TYR A 210 12.67 -2.79 0.41
CA TYR A 210 12.96 -1.63 -0.43
C TYR A 210 13.29 -0.40 0.42
N TYR A 211 12.31 0.44 0.75
CA TYR A 211 12.54 1.59 1.61
C TYR A 211 12.15 1.32 3.06
N HIS A 212 12.86 1.98 3.97
CA HIS A 212 12.57 1.98 5.41
C HIS A 212 12.21 3.40 5.84
N TYR A 213 10.97 3.60 6.17
CA TYR A 213 10.46 4.88 6.66
C TYR A 213 10.40 4.84 8.19
N GLY A 214 11.11 5.78 8.82
CA GLY A 214 11.08 5.96 10.27
C GLY A 214 10.17 7.10 10.67
N LEU A 215 9.29 6.86 11.64
CA LEU A 215 8.53 7.88 12.32
C LEU A 215 8.97 7.91 13.77
N ARG A 216 9.56 9.02 14.21
CA ARG A 216 9.90 9.28 15.62
C ARG A 216 9.06 10.43 16.13
N ASP A 217 8.63 10.37 17.37
CA ASP A 217 8.01 11.51 18.02
C ASP A 217 8.97 12.68 18.08
N ALA A 218 8.49 13.87 17.75
CA ALA A 218 9.30 15.10 17.64
C ALA A 218 10.01 15.51 18.94
N ASN A 219 9.74 14.82 20.06
CA ASN A 219 10.27 15.11 21.39
C ASN A 219 11.54 14.34 21.76
N ILE A 220 12.02 13.43 20.92
CA ILE A 220 13.33 12.79 21.16
C ILE A 220 14.41 13.70 20.60
N LYS A 221 14.89 14.62 21.43
CA LYS A 221 16.14 15.34 21.15
C LYS A 221 17.25 14.29 21.04
N THR A 222 17.78 14.12 19.85
CA THR A 222 19.04 13.40 19.65
C THR A 222 20.14 14.26 20.27
N ASN A 223 20.68 13.82 21.40
CA ASN A 223 21.98 14.29 21.88
C ASN A 223 23.07 13.70 21.00
#